data_a7127326037094f848b479ef4e17e83e
#
_entry.id   a7127326037094f848b479ef4e17e83e
#
_cell.length_a   1.000
_cell.length_b   1.000
_cell.length_c   1.000
_cell.angle_alpha   90.00
_cell.angle_beta   90.00
_cell.angle_gamma   90.00
#
_symmetry.space_group_name_H-M   'P 1'
#
loop_
_entity.id
_entity.type
_entity.pdbx_description
1 polymer ?
#
loop_
_entity_poly.entity_id
_entity_poly.type
_entity_poly.pdbx_seq_one_letter_code
_entity_poly.pdbx_strand_id
1 'polypeptide(L)'
;MDSKKLDIVMDVKVDMTVQLGTAELPMKDVVELSPGAQIQLKQSAEDPVSLMVNGKLIAYGEVVVIDDKFGLKVTEIVNSI
;
A
#
# COMPACT_ATOMS: atom_id res chain seq x y z
N MET A 1 -2.69 32.82 6.41
CA MET A 1 -2.16 31.79 5.52
C MET A 1 -2.48 32.17 4.08
N ASP A 2 -1.50 32.05 3.21
CA ASP A 2 -1.70 32.33 1.79
C ASP A 2 -2.36 31.14 1.11
N SER A 3 -3.63 31.28 0.74
CA SER A 3 -4.39 30.18 0.13
C SER A 3 -3.85 29.75 -1.23
N LYS A 4 -3.27 30.68 -2.01
CA LYS A 4 -2.67 30.34 -3.30
C LYS A 4 -1.45 29.44 -3.14
N LYS A 5 -0.59 29.73 -2.16
CA LYS A 5 0.59 28.94 -1.87
C LYS A 5 0.18 27.56 -1.38
N LEU A 6 -0.84 27.49 -0.52
CA LEU A 6 -1.36 26.23 -0.03
C LEU A 6 -1.95 25.39 -1.17
N ASP A 7 -2.71 26.02 -2.07
CA ASP A 7 -3.29 25.32 -3.21
C ASP A 7 -2.22 24.72 -4.13
N ILE A 8 -1.12 25.43 -4.36
CA ILE A 8 -0.01 24.91 -5.16
C ILE A 8 0.59 23.66 -4.51
N VAL A 9 0.80 23.69 -3.20
CA VAL A 9 1.36 22.55 -2.47
C VAL A 9 0.39 21.37 -2.50
N MET A 10 -0.89 21.63 -2.32
CA MET A 10 -1.91 20.58 -2.27
C MET A 10 -2.22 19.96 -3.64
N ASP A 11 -1.83 20.63 -4.72
CA ASP A 11 -2.01 20.10 -6.07
C ASP A 11 -0.87 19.17 -6.51
N VAL A 12 0.20 19.10 -5.74
CA VAL A 12 1.31 18.19 -6.05
C VAL A 12 0.82 16.77 -5.88
N LYS A 13 0.98 15.96 -6.92
CA LYS A 13 0.59 14.55 -6.89
C LYS A 13 1.68 13.72 -6.24
N VAL A 14 1.27 12.74 -5.46
CA VAL A 14 2.18 11.81 -4.82
C VAL A 14 1.78 10.37 -5.17
N ASP A 15 2.76 9.48 -5.16
CA ASP A 15 2.48 8.07 -5.38
C ASP A 15 2.13 7.39 -4.07
N MET A 16 1.06 6.62 -4.12
CA MET A 16 0.62 5.81 -2.99
C MET A 16 0.79 4.34 -3.32
N THR A 17 1.22 3.58 -2.33
CA THR A 17 1.38 2.14 -2.46
C THR A 17 0.55 1.45 -1.38
N VAL A 18 -0.24 0.47 -1.79
CA VAL A 18 -0.95 -0.39 -0.84
C VAL A 18 -0.17 -1.68 -0.74
N GLN A 19 0.36 -1.96 0.45
CA GLN A 19 1.20 -3.12 0.70
C GLN A 19 0.38 -4.20 1.44
N LEU A 20 0.18 -5.33 0.77
CA LEU A 20 -0.59 -6.45 1.33
C LEU A 20 0.22 -7.21 2.38
N GLY A 21 1.51 -7.39 2.15
CA GLY A 21 2.34 -8.17 3.05
C GLY A 21 3.74 -8.35 2.53
N THR A 22 4.51 -9.12 3.25
CA THR A 22 5.91 -9.39 2.95
C THR A 22 6.20 -10.88 3.07
N ALA A 23 7.28 -11.32 2.44
CA ALA A 23 7.76 -12.69 2.57
C ALA A 23 9.28 -12.71 2.48
N GLU A 24 9.88 -13.71 3.11
CA GLU A 24 11.30 -13.96 2.98
C GLU A 24 11.49 -15.33 2.33
N LEU A 25 12.27 -15.37 1.26
CA LEU A 25 12.56 -16.60 0.53
C LEU A 25 14.06 -16.72 0.31
N PRO A 26 14.61 -17.95 0.37
CA PRO A 26 15.98 -18.16 -0.08
C PRO A 26 16.12 -17.81 -1.55
N MET A 27 17.28 -17.29 -1.95
CA MET A 27 17.52 -16.91 -3.34
C MET A 27 17.27 -18.07 -4.30
N LYS A 28 17.59 -19.29 -3.89
CA LYS A 28 17.36 -20.46 -4.74
C LYS A 28 15.89 -20.65 -5.10
N ASP A 29 14.98 -20.29 -4.19
CA ASP A 29 13.54 -20.39 -4.46
C ASP A 29 13.08 -19.27 -5.37
N VAL A 30 13.67 -18.08 -5.21
CA VAL A 30 13.32 -16.93 -6.05
C VAL A 30 13.67 -17.19 -7.51
N VAL A 31 14.85 -17.75 -7.77
CA VAL A 31 15.28 -18.02 -9.16
C VAL A 31 14.51 -19.17 -9.80
N GLU A 32 13.81 -19.98 -9.03
CA GLU A 32 12.99 -21.08 -9.53
C GLU A 32 11.52 -20.71 -9.73
N LEU A 33 11.15 -19.45 -9.46
CA LEU A 33 9.76 -19.01 -9.64
C LEU A 33 9.34 -19.14 -11.11
N SER A 34 8.12 -19.62 -11.31
CA SER A 34 7.55 -19.82 -12.63
C SER A 34 6.05 -19.56 -12.57
N PRO A 35 5.38 -19.42 -13.75
CA PRO A 35 3.93 -19.22 -13.74
C PRO A 35 3.21 -20.32 -12.96
N GLY A 36 2.30 -19.92 -12.09
CA GLY A 36 1.58 -20.83 -11.20
C GLY A 36 2.22 -21.00 -9.83
N ALA A 37 3.44 -20.51 -9.62
CA ALA A 37 4.05 -20.56 -8.31
C ALA A 37 3.25 -19.76 -7.29
N GLN A 38 3.23 -20.22 -6.05
CA GLN A 38 2.52 -19.55 -4.96
C GLN A 38 3.51 -19.13 -3.89
N ILE A 39 3.37 -17.91 -3.41
CA ILE A 39 4.22 -17.37 -2.36
C ILE A 39 3.34 -17.01 -1.18
N GLN A 40 3.64 -17.58 -0.02
CA GLN A 40 2.92 -17.27 1.21
C GLN A 40 3.52 -16.03 1.86
N LEU A 41 2.68 -15.06 2.15
CA LEU A 41 3.09 -13.85 2.87
C LEU A 41 3.03 -14.11 4.38
N LYS A 42 3.75 -13.28 5.13
CA LYS A 42 3.78 -13.38 6.58
C LYS A 42 2.46 -12.96 7.24
N GLN A 43 1.76 -12.04 6.60
CA GLN A 43 0.54 -11.46 7.14
C GLN A 43 -0.66 -12.36 6.87
N SER A 44 -1.62 -12.33 7.78
CA SER A 44 -2.90 -13.03 7.60
C SER A 44 -3.77 -12.27 6.60
N ALA A 45 -4.63 -13.01 5.89
CA ALA A 45 -5.60 -12.39 4.99
C ALA A 45 -6.58 -11.45 5.73
N GLU A 46 -6.70 -11.60 7.04
CA GLU A 46 -7.58 -10.77 7.86
C GLU A 46 -6.87 -9.52 8.40
N ASP A 47 -5.54 -9.44 8.27
CA ASP A 47 -4.79 -8.28 8.73
C ASP A 47 -5.09 -7.07 7.85
N PRO A 48 -5.12 -5.86 8.42
CA PRO A 48 -5.25 -4.66 7.60
C PRO A 48 -4.04 -4.48 6.69
N VAL A 49 -4.27 -3.91 5.51
CA VAL A 49 -3.20 -3.60 4.58
C VAL A 49 -2.64 -2.22 4.88
N SER A 50 -1.39 -2.00 4.51
CA SER A 50 -0.68 -0.75 4.78
C SER A 50 -0.77 0.20 3.60
N LEU A 51 -1.02 1.47 3.88
CA LEU A 51 -0.96 2.54 2.88
C LEU A 51 0.34 3.31 3.08
N MET A 52 1.16 3.32 2.05
CA MET A 52 2.47 3.97 2.06
C MET A 52 2.47 5.15 1.10
N VAL A 53 3.07 6.25 1.51
CA VAL A 53 3.30 7.42 0.64
C VAL A 53 4.78 7.76 0.76
N ASN A 54 5.47 7.74 -0.37
CA ASN A 54 6.92 8.01 -0.42
C ASN A 54 7.71 7.17 0.59
N GLY A 55 7.34 5.90 0.72
CA GLY A 55 8.02 4.99 1.63
C GLY A 55 7.65 5.13 3.10
N LYS A 56 6.73 6.02 3.43
CA LYS A 56 6.31 6.26 4.81
C LYS A 56 4.92 5.65 5.04
N LEU A 57 4.77 4.92 6.13
CA LEU A 57 3.47 4.39 6.52
C LEU A 57 2.54 5.51 6.96
N ILE A 58 1.41 5.65 6.29
CA ILE A 58 0.43 6.71 6.56
C ILE A 58 -0.81 6.15 7.26
N ALA A 59 -1.28 5.00 6.82
CA ALA A 59 -2.57 4.49 7.27
C ALA A 59 -2.65 2.98 7.11
N TYR A 60 -3.65 2.40 7.75
CA TYR A 60 -4.09 1.03 7.50
C TYR A 60 -5.48 1.05 6.90
N GLY A 61 -5.84 -0.02 6.22
CA GLY A 61 -7.15 -0.12 5.65
C GLY A 61 -7.48 -1.52 5.14
N GLU A 62 -8.62 -1.60 4.48
CA GLU A 62 -9.11 -2.83 3.88
C GLU A 62 -9.24 -2.67 2.38
N VAL A 63 -8.89 -3.71 1.63
CA VAL A 63 -9.06 -3.69 0.17
C VAL A 63 -10.54 -3.80 -0.15
N VAL A 64 -11.00 -2.91 -1.03
CA VAL A 64 -12.38 -2.90 -1.53
C VAL A 64 -12.36 -2.83 -3.04
N VAL A 65 -13.52 -3.02 -3.66
CA VAL A 65 -13.67 -2.87 -5.11
C VAL A 65 -14.54 -1.65 -5.38
N ILE A 66 -14.03 -0.72 -6.17
CA ILE A 66 -14.73 0.51 -6.54
C ILE A 66 -14.73 0.61 -8.06
N ASP A 67 -15.92 0.59 -8.66
CA ASP A 67 -16.07 0.71 -10.12
C ASP A 67 -15.12 -0.20 -10.89
N ASP A 68 -15.10 -1.48 -10.53
CA ASP A 68 -14.32 -2.50 -11.22
C ASP A 68 -12.81 -2.42 -10.96
N LYS A 69 -12.39 -1.55 -10.07
CA LYS A 69 -10.98 -1.42 -9.68
C LYS A 69 -10.82 -1.69 -8.20
N PHE A 70 -9.62 -2.10 -7.81
CA PHE A 70 -9.30 -2.19 -6.40
C PHE A 70 -9.20 -0.80 -5.80
N GLY A 71 -9.72 -0.67 -4.59
CA GLY A 71 -9.59 0.53 -3.79
C GLY A 71 -9.20 0.17 -2.38
N LEU A 72 -9.01 1.19 -1.56
CA LEU A 72 -8.67 1.02 -0.15
C LEU A 72 -9.66 1.80 0.70
N LYS A 73 -10.26 1.12 1.67
CA LYS A 73 -11.06 1.78 2.69
C LYS A 73 -10.16 2.02 3.90
N VAL A 74 -9.86 3.28 4.18
CA VAL A 74 -8.99 3.63 5.31
C VAL A 74 -9.72 3.35 6.61
N THR A 75 -9.09 2.60 7.51
CA THR A 75 -9.65 2.27 8.82
C THR A 75 -8.90 2.95 9.96
N GLU A 76 -7.63 3.33 9.76
CA GLU A 76 -6.83 3.97 10.80
C GLU A 76 -5.78 4.86 10.15
N ILE A 77 -5.64 6.07 10.64
CA ILE A 77 -4.57 6.99 10.24
C ILE A 77 -3.43 6.84 11.27
N VAL A 78 -2.22 6.59 10.75
CA VAL A 78 -1.05 6.37 11.60
C VAL A 78 -0.17 7.61 11.66
N ASN A 79 0.10 8.20 10.50
CA ASN A 79 0.95 9.39 10.39
C ASN A 79 0.33 10.39 9.42
N SER A 80 0.62 11.66 9.63
CA SER A 80 0.30 12.69 8.64
C SER A 80 1.46 12.84 7.66
N ILE A 81 1.14 13.31 6.50
CA ILE A 81 2.13 13.58 5.46
C ILE A 81 2.93 14.84 5.80
#